data_643eeb03f2badd431e6a6d41a58ff403
#
_entry.id   643eeb03f2badd431e6a6d41a58ff403
#
_cell.length_a   1.000
_cell.length_b   1.000
_cell.length_c   1.000
_cell.angle_alpha   90.00
_cell.angle_beta   90.00
_cell.angle_gamma   90.00
#
_symmetry.space_group_name_H-M   'P 1'
#
loop_
_entity.id
_entity.type
_entity.pdbx_description
1 polymer ?
#
loop_
_entity_poly.entity_id
_entity_poly.type
_entity_poly.pdbx_seq_one_letter_code
_entity_poly.pdbx_strand_id
1 'polypeptide(L)'
;MKSWLLAAVSVLALVSCSTKKNTPMTRFYHSMTAHYNIMYNGEVAFEKGQDAQTDGHRDDYNSLLPMYISTNKSTAGMGKGNYATAIEKCEKAIKLHSIKKKPKLKPGQKRTQEMKDYLARKEFNPYLWRAWMMMGESQFHRGEFIEAASTFNYTIRLYSTQPEVANLARAW
;
A
#
# COMPACT_ATOMS: atom_id res chain seq x y z
N MET A 1 -9.41 -44.74 5.87
CA MET A 1 -10.31 -43.59 6.08
C MET A 1 -9.57 -42.28 6.38
N LYS A 2 -8.49 -42.24 7.17
CA LYS A 2 -7.72 -41.01 7.50
C LYS A 2 -7.01 -40.36 6.28
N SER A 3 -6.51 -41.17 5.33
CA SER A 3 -5.81 -40.65 4.13
C SER A 3 -6.73 -39.93 3.15
N TRP A 4 -7.99 -40.30 3.04
CA TRP A 4 -8.98 -39.61 2.19
C TRP A 4 -9.41 -38.26 2.77
N LEU A 5 -9.48 -38.18 4.09
CA LEU A 5 -9.74 -36.90 4.77
C LEU A 5 -8.59 -35.90 4.58
N LEU A 6 -7.34 -36.35 4.64
CA LEU A 6 -6.16 -35.50 4.36
C LEU A 6 -6.12 -35.06 2.90
N ALA A 7 -6.47 -35.94 1.94
CA ALA A 7 -6.57 -35.58 0.54
C ALA A 7 -7.69 -34.55 0.28
N ALA A 8 -8.86 -34.73 0.91
CA ALA A 8 -9.97 -33.79 0.78
C ALA A 8 -9.64 -32.42 1.39
N VAL A 9 -8.95 -32.34 2.53
CA VAL A 9 -8.48 -31.09 3.14
C VAL A 9 -7.41 -30.42 2.26
N SER A 10 -6.51 -31.19 1.65
CA SER A 10 -5.50 -30.70 0.73
C SER A 10 -6.11 -30.10 -0.55
N VAL A 11 -7.14 -30.71 -1.11
CA VAL A 11 -7.86 -30.18 -2.28
C VAL A 11 -8.65 -28.91 -1.95
N LEU A 12 -9.23 -28.83 -0.76
CA LEU A 12 -9.91 -27.60 -0.28
C LEU A 12 -8.94 -26.42 -0.08
N ALA A 13 -7.70 -26.69 0.29
CA ALA A 13 -6.65 -25.67 0.45
C ALA A 13 -6.19 -25.08 -0.90
N LEU A 14 -6.37 -25.80 -2.01
CA LEU A 14 -6.04 -25.34 -3.36
C LEU A 14 -7.11 -24.43 -3.98
N VAL A 15 -8.23 -24.15 -3.31
CA VAL A 15 -9.18 -23.13 -3.74
C VAL A 15 -8.55 -21.76 -3.50
N SER A 16 -7.65 -21.39 -4.40
CA SER A 16 -6.91 -20.13 -4.41
C SER A 16 -7.86 -18.95 -4.19
N CYS A 17 -7.56 -18.16 -3.17
CA CYS A 17 -8.22 -16.87 -2.94
C CYS A 17 -7.88 -15.94 -4.10
N SER A 18 -8.73 -15.88 -5.10
CA SER A 18 -8.53 -15.08 -6.31
C SER A 18 -9.00 -13.65 -6.08
N THR A 19 -8.21 -12.65 -6.49
CA THR A 19 -8.61 -11.23 -6.56
C THR A 19 -9.82 -10.99 -7.46
N LYS A 20 -10.17 -11.97 -8.31
CA LYS A 20 -11.37 -11.94 -9.16
C LYS A 20 -12.67 -12.11 -8.35
N LYS A 21 -12.60 -12.53 -7.08
CA LYS A 21 -13.76 -12.65 -6.18
C LYS A 21 -13.63 -11.60 -5.07
N ASN A 22 -14.74 -10.94 -4.74
CA ASN A 22 -14.79 -10.01 -3.62
C ASN A 22 -15.74 -10.57 -2.55
N THR A 23 -15.18 -11.32 -1.62
CA THR A 23 -15.86 -11.86 -0.44
C THR A 23 -15.14 -11.39 0.82
N PRO A 24 -15.75 -11.44 2.01
CA PRO A 24 -15.07 -11.10 3.26
C PRO A 24 -13.76 -11.90 3.44
N MET A 25 -13.78 -13.20 3.13
CA MET A 25 -12.62 -14.08 3.25
C MET A 25 -11.50 -13.69 2.27
N THR A 26 -11.83 -13.38 1.00
CA THR A 26 -10.80 -12.94 0.04
C THR A 26 -10.19 -11.60 0.44
N ARG A 27 -10.98 -10.65 0.94
CA ARG A 27 -10.46 -9.37 1.46
C ARG A 27 -9.52 -9.59 2.64
N PHE A 28 -9.91 -10.43 3.59
CA PHE A 28 -9.08 -10.77 4.75
C PHE A 28 -7.76 -11.42 4.32
N TYR A 29 -7.83 -12.47 3.48
CA TYR A 29 -6.64 -13.15 2.98
C TYR A 29 -5.69 -12.21 2.25
N HIS A 30 -6.18 -11.42 1.29
CA HIS A 30 -5.34 -10.49 0.53
C HIS A 30 -4.81 -9.34 1.38
N SER A 31 -5.56 -8.88 2.38
CA SER A 31 -5.10 -7.88 3.34
C SER A 31 -3.96 -8.41 4.20
N MET A 32 -4.13 -9.59 4.80
CA MET A 32 -3.10 -10.22 5.62
C MET A 32 -1.83 -10.55 4.82
N THR A 33 -1.99 -11.15 3.66
CA THR A 33 -0.85 -11.54 2.83
C THR A 33 -0.10 -10.32 2.30
N ALA A 34 -0.81 -9.27 1.90
CA ALA A 34 -0.17 -8.01 1.52
C ALA A 34 0.63 -7.42 2.68
N HIS A 35 0.06 -7.36 3.87
CA HIS A 35 0.71 -6.79 5.05
C HIS A 35 1.94 -7.61 5.46
N TYR A 36 1.73 -8.85 5.90
CA TYR A 36 2.77 -9.62 6.58
C TYR A 36 3.81 -10.26 5.65
N ASN A 37 3.43 -10.61 4.41
CA ASN A 37 4.37 -11.30 3.52
C ASN A 37 5.11 -10.36 2.57
N ILE A 38 4.53 -9.20 2.24
CA ILE A 38 5.12 -8.30 1.25
C ILE A 38 5.50 -6.96 1.88
N MET A 39 4.52 -6.27 2.48
CA MET A 39 4.72 -4.91 2.95
C MET A 39 5.63 -4.82 4.17
N TYR A 40 5.66 -5.82 5.05
CA TYR A 40 6.60 -5.87 6.16
C TYR A 40 8.06 -5.65 5.70
N ASN A 41 8.47 -6.37 4.65
CA ASN A 41 9.81 -6.17 4.08
C ASN A 41 9.98 -4.80 3.39
N GLY A 42 8.89 -4.23 2.89
CA GLY A 42 8.86 -2.88 2.34
C GLY A 42 9.04 -1.83 3.43
N GLU A 43 8.36 -1.99 4.56
CA GLU A 43 8.44 -1.12 5.74
C GLU A 43 9.85 -1.13 6.33
N VAL A 44 10.44 -2.31 6.53
CA VAL A 44 11.83 -2.45 6.98
C VAL A 44 12.81 -1.78 6.02
N ALA A 45 12.59 -1.89 4.71
CA ALA A 45 13.44 -1.23 3.73
C ALA A 45 13.24 0.30 3.76
N PHE A 46 12.00 0.78 3.93
CA PHE A 46 11.70 2.20 4.05
C PHE A 46 12.38 2.82 5.28
N GLU A 47 12.25 2.19 6.46
CA GLU A 47 12.91 2.61 7.70
C GLU A 47 14.42 2.69 7.53
N LYS A 48 15.06 1.65 6.96
CA LYS A 48 16.51 1.68 6.67
C LYS A 48 16.91 2.81 5.72
N GLY A 49 16.01 3.19 4.82
CA GLY A 49 16.21 4.34 3.94
C GLY A 49 16.23 5.65 4.73
N GLN A 50 15.27 5.81 5.64
CA GLN A 50 15.18 6.97 6.53
C GLN A 50 16.39 7.05 7.48
N ASP A 51 16.77 5.94 8.09
CA ASP A 51 17.95 5.87 8.97
C ASP A 51 19.21 6.29 8.21
N ALA A 52 19.41 5.76 7.00
CA ALA A 52 20.58 6.14 6.20
C ALA A 52 20.62 7.63 5.84
N GLN A 53 19.47 8.27 5.61
CA GLN A 53 19.38 9.71 5.38
C GLN A 53 19.61 10.51 6.68
N THR A 54 19.05 10.05 7.79
CA THR A 54 19.19 10.71 9.09
C THR A 54 20.61 10.63 9.63
N ASP A 55 21.22 9.46 9.58
CA ASP A 55 22.61 9.24 10.06
C ASP A 55 23.65 9.95 9.20
N GLY A 56 23.37 10.07 7.90
CA GLY A 56 24.24 10.79 6.96
C GLY A 56 24.03 12.30 6.93
N HIS A 57 22.97 12.79 7.55
CA HIS A 57 22.66 14.21 7.57
C HIS A 57 23.51 14.95 8.63
N ARG A 58 24.04 16.12 8.23
CA ARG A 58 24.65 17.07 9.14
C ARG A 58 24.12 18.46 8.84
N ASP A 59 23.59 19.11 9.86
CA ASP A 59 23.13 20.48 9.76
C ASP A 59 24.32 21.44 9.56
N ASP A 60 24.19 22.30 8.55
CA ASP A 60 25.09 23.44 8.36
C ASP A 60 24.39 24.70 8.85
N TYR A 61 24.69 25.10 10.06
CA TYR A 61 24.10 26.27 10.71
C TYR A 61 24.53 27.60 10.10
N ASN A 62 25.44 27.61 9.11
CA ASN A 62 25.83 28.81 8.36
C ASN A 62 24.93 29.01 7.12
N SER A 63 24.04 28.08 6.83
CA SER A 63 23.10 28.15 5.70
C SER A 63 21.66 27.97 6.17
N LEU A 64 20.71 28.28 5.27
CA LEU A 64 19.30 27.99 5.54
C LEU A 64 19.09 26.48 5.65
N LEU A 65 18.61 26.05 6.82
CA LEU A 65 18.34 24.64 7.06
C LEU A 65 17.16 24.14 6.20
N PRO A 66 17.28 22.98 5.53
CA PRO A 66 16.20 22.41 4.76
C PRO A 66 15.09 21.92 5.67
N MET A 67 13.84 22.09 5.26
CA MET A 67 12.67 21.60 6.00
C MET A 67 12.63 20.06 6.04
N TYR A 68 13.10 19.42 4.98
CA TYR A 68 13.19 17.97 4.86
C TYR A 68 14.62 17.56 4.49
N ILE A 69 15.12 16.54 5.16
CA ILE A 69 16.47 15.97 4.92
C ILE A 69 16.62 15.52 3.46
N SER A 70 15.56 14.96 2.87
CA SER A 70 15.53 14.48 1.47
C SER A 70 15.75 15.58 0.42
N THR A 71 15.54 16.86 0.78
CA THR A 71 15.76 17.99 -0.13
C THR A 71 17.20 18.50 -0.11
N ASN A 72 18.03 18.02 0.82
CA ASN A 72 19.43 18.39 0.89
C ASN A 72 20.26 17.63 -0.16
N LYS A 73 21.07 18.35 -0.94
CA LYS A 73 21.93 17.75 -1.99
C LYS A 73 22.89 16.70 -1.45
N SER A 74 23.38 16.85 -0.20
CA SER A 74 24.32 15.92 0.42
C SER A 74 23.68 14.58 0.82
N THR A 75 22.38 14.58 1.13
CA THR A 75 21.65 13.40 1.61
C THR A 75 20.71 12.78 0.57
N ALA A 76 20.39 13.52 -0.49
CA ALA A 76 19.46 13.08 -1.54
C ALA A 76 19.83 11.75 -2.23
N GLY A 77 21.11 11.33 -2.14
CA GLY A 77 21.58 10.02 -2.63
C GLY A 77 21.50 8.87 -1.63
N MET A 78 21.37 9.20 -0.34
CA MET A 78 21.43 8.23 0.74
C MET A 78 20.10 7.47 0.83
N GLY A 79 20.19 6.17 1.12
CA GLY A 79 19.02 5.31 1.24
C GLY A 79 18.29 4.99 -0.08
N LYS A 80 18.72 5.49 -1.24
CA LYS A 80 18.03 5.28 -2.54
C LYS A 80 17.75 3.81 -2.86
N GLY A 81 18.69 2.91 -2.57
CA GLY A 81 18.52 1.47 -2.80
C GLY A 81 17.44 0.88 -1.88
N ASN A 82 17.36 1.34 -0.65
CA ASN A 82 16.37 0.92 0.32
C ASN A 82 14.98 1.39 -0.08
N TYR A 83 14.81 2.65 -0.46
CA TYR A 83 13.55 3.16 -0.99
C TYR A 83 13.14 2.48 -2.30
N ALA A 84 14.09 2.14 -3.18
CA ALA A 84 13.79 1.37 -4.39
C ALA A 84 13.21 -0.01 -4.03
N THR A 85 13.78 -0.68 -3.01
CA THR A 85 13.26 -1.94 -2.49
C THR A 85 11.85 -1.76 -1.92
N ALA A 86 11.60 -0.69 -1.15
CA ALA A 86 10.27 -0.38 -0.62
C ALA A 86 9.26 -0.19 -1.75
N ILE A 87 9.58 0.57 -2.79
CA ILE A 87 8.73 0.78 -3.98
C ILE A 87 8.43 -0.55 -4.65
N GLU A 88 9.44 -1.41 -4.88
CA GLU A 88 9.24 -2.75 -5.48
C GLU A 88 8.24 -3.59 -4.68
N LYS A 89 8.34 -3.57 -3.34
CA LYS A 89 7.40 -4.29 -2.48
C LYS A 89 5.99 -3.70 -2.54
N CYS A 90 5.86 -2.37 -2.58
CA CYS A 90 4.57 -1.70 -2.77
C CYS A 90 3.92 -2.10 -4.09
N GLU A 91 4.65 -2.02 -5.20
CA GLU A 91 4.18 -2.42 -6.52
C GLU A 91 3.75 -3.89 -6.55
N LYS A 92 4.54 -4.78 -5.94
CA LYS A 92 4.22 -6.21 -5.83
C LYS A 92 2.94 -6.43 -5.02
N ALA A 93 2.77 -5.74 -3.89
CA ALA A 93 1.57 -5.83 -3.08
C ALA A 93 0.33 -5.36 -3.86
N ILE A 94 0.42 -4.22 -4.55
CA ILE A 94 -0.64 -3.67 -5.38
C ILE A 94 -1.00 -4.64 -6.51
N LYS A 95 -0.01 -5.14 -7.23
CA LYS A 95 -0.20 -6.07 -8.36
C LYS A 95 -0.88 -7.37 -7.96
N LEU A 96 -0.50 -7.94 -6.83
CA LEU A 96 -0.96 -9.28 -6.41
C LEU A 96 -2.24 -9.24 -5.56
N HIS A 97 -2.50 -8.15 -4.84
CA HIS A 97 -3.55 -8.13 -3.82
C HIS A 97 -4.63 -7.06 -4.02
N SER A 98 -4.62 -6.31 -5.14
CA SER A 98 -5.69 -5.37 -5.47
C SER A 98 -6.99 -6.09 -5.80
N ILE A 99 -8.09 -5.68 -5.16
CA ILE A 99 -9.43 -6.24 -5.36
C ILE A 99 -10.32 -5.13 -5.94
N LYS A 100 -10.45 -5.09 -7.25
CA LYS A 100 -11.25 -4.08 -7.97
C LYS A 100 -12.70 -4.50 -8.21
N LYS A 101 -13.00 -5.81 -8.10
CA LYS A 101 -14.35 -6.33 -8.34
C LYS A 101 -15.29 -5.95 -7.20
N LYS A 102 -16.46 -5.41 -7.55
CA LYS A 102 -17.51 -5.11 -6.56
C LYS A 102 -18.04 -6.38 -5.89
N PRO A 103 -18.38 -6.33 -4.58
CA PRO A 103 -18.99 -7.46 -3.90
C PRO A 103 -20.39 -7.73 -4.45
N LYS A 104 -20.79 -9.00 -4.43
CA LYS A 104 -22.15 -9.40 -4.77
C LYS A 104 -23.09 -9.07 -3.60
N LEU A 105 -24.18 -8.40 -3.89
CA LEU A 105 -25.26 -8.15 -2.90
C LEU A 105 -26.16 -9.37 -2.80
N LYS A 106 -26.73 -9.60 -1.60
CA LYS A 106 -27.78 -10.58 -1.41
C LYS A 106 -29.08 -10.09 -2.08
N PRO A 107 -29.88 -10.97 -2.71
CA PRO A 107 -31.19 -10.59 -3.22
C PRO A 107 -32.05 -9.99 -2.10
N GLY A 108 -32.77 -8.88 -2.39
CA GLY A 108 -33.63 -8.20 -1.42
C GLY A 108 -32.92 -7.31 -0.38
N GLN A 109 -31.60 -7.21 -0.38
CA GLN A 109 -30.89 -6.36 0.56
C GLN A 109 -31.14 -4.88 0.29
N LYS A 110 -31.66 -4.15 1.28
CA LYS A 110 -31.85 -2.69 1.20
C LYS A 110 -30.47 -2.00 1.07
N ARG A 111 -30.36 -1.04 0.17
CA ARG A 111 -29.15 -0.24 -0.05
C ARG A 111 -29.19 0.98 0.87
N THR A 112 -28.57 0.86 2.05
CA THR A 112 -28.29 2.02 2.91
C THR A 112 -27.29 2.96 2.23
N GLN A 113 -27.17 4.20 2.70
CA GLN A 113 -26.19 5.15 2.17
C GLN A 113 -24.75 4.60 2.31
N GLU A 114 -24.42 4.05 3.48
CA GLU A 114 -23.12 3.40 3.72
C GLU A 114 -22.81 2.27 2.72
N MET A 115 -23.80 1.48 2.36
CA MET A 115 -23.66 0.42 1.36
C MET A 115 -23.42 1.00 -0.03
N LYS A 116 -24.07 2.12 -0.39
CA LYS A 116 -23.83 2.80 -1.67
C LYS A 116 -22.41 3.33 -1.73
N ASP A 117 -21.92 3.97 -0.66
CA ASP A 117 -20.56 4.51 -0.55
C ASP A 117 -19.53 3.39 -0.59
N TYR A 118 -19.79 2.28 0.09
CA TYR A 118 -18.94 1.09 0.00
C TYR A 118 -18.87 0.52 -1.42
N LEU A 119 -20.00 0.44 -2.13
CA LEU A 119 -20.06 -0.06 -3.52
C LEU A 119 -19.47 0.93 -4.54
N ALA A 120 -19.34 2.19 -4.17
CA ALA A 120 -18.69 3.21 -5.00
C ALA A 120 -17.15 3.13 -4.96
N ARG A 121 -16.58 2.39 -4.00
CA ARG A 121 -15.13 2.18 -3.90
C ARG A 121 -14.57 1.56 -5.18
N LYS A 122 -13.34 1.95 -5.51
CA LYS A 122 -12.58 1.42 -6.65
C LYS A 122 -11.59 0.32 -6.21
N GLU A 123 -11.23 0.31 -4.93
CA GLU A 123 -10.36 -0.68 -4.30
C GLU A 123 -11.05 -1.22 -3.04
N PHE A 124 -11.04 -2.54 -2.87
CA PHE A 124 -11.73 -3.24 -1.77
C PHE A 124 -10.77 -3.96 -0.81
N ASN A 125 -9.47 -4.02 -1.11
CA ASN A 125 -8.51 -4.48 -0.13
C ASN A 125 -8.30 -3.39 0.92
N PRO A 126 -8.63 -3.64 2.20
CA PRO A 126 -8.61 -2.60 3.23
C PRO A 126 -7.20 -2.14 3.62
N TYR A 127 -6.16 -2.90 3.28
CA TYR A 127 -4.78 -2.57 3.63
C TYR A 127 -4.04 -1.80 2.52
N LEU A 128 -4.46 -1.94 1.27
CA LEU A 128 -3.63 -1.57 0.12
C LEU A 128 -3.37 -0.06 -0.05
N TRP A 129 -4.17 0.78 0.61
CA TRP A 129 -3.92 2.23 0.64
C TRP A 129 -2.55 2.57 1.28
N ARG A 130 -2.09 1.75 2.25
CA ARG A 130 -0.77 1.92 2.87
C ARG A 130 0.36 1.68 1.87
N ALA A 131 0.19 0.72 0.97
CA ALA A 131 1.16 0.47 -0.09
C ALA A 131 1.26 1.66 -1.05
N TRP A 132 0.13 2.29 -1.41
CA TRP A 132 0.12 3.49 -2.24
C TRP A 132 0.79 4.68 -1.54
N MET A 133 0.51 4.88 -0.25
CA MET A 133 1.13 5.95 0.53
C MET A 133 2.64 5.76 0.64
N MET A 134 3.10 4.58 1.09
CA MET A 134 4.53 4.29 1.23
C MET A 134 5.27 4.39 -0.10
N MET A 135 4.64 4.03 -1.23
CA MET A 135 5.24 4.20 -2.55
C MET A 135 5.49 5.67 -2.85
N GLY A 136 4.50 6.55 -2.63
CA GLY A 136 4.65 7.98 -2.82
C GLY A 136 5.71 8.60 -1.89
N GLU A 137 5.70 8.21 -0.61
CA GLU A 137 6.68 8.64 0.38
C GLU A 137 8.10 8.19 0.01
N SER A 138 8.26 6.94 -0.44
CA SER A 138 9.56 6.43 -0.90
C SER A 138 10.09 7.18 -2.12
N GLN A 139 9.21 7.52 -3.07
CA GLN A 139 9.55 8.35 -4.24
C GLN A 139 9.96 9.76 -3.81
N PHE A 140 9.24 10.35 -2.88
CA PHE A 140 9.57 11.66 -2.31
C PHE A 140 10.96 11.67 -1.66
N HIS A 141 11.24 10.69 -0.80
CA HIS A 141 12.55 10.58 -0.12
C HIS A 141 13.70 10.28 -1.07
N ARG A 142 13.43 9.70 -2.24
CA ARG A 142 14.42 9.54 -3.32
C ARG A 142 14.68 10.83 -4.10
N GLY A 143 13.88 11.87 -3.89
CA GLY A 143 13.90 13.10 -4.68
C GLY A 143 13.13 13.02 -6.00
N GLU A 144 12.32 11.99 -6.20
CA GLU A 144 11.45 11.77 -7.37
C GLU A 144 10.09 12.46 -7.14
N PHE A 145 10.10 13.78 -7.06
CA PHE A 145 8.94 14.57 -6.63
C PHE A 145 7.77 14.51 -7.62
N ILE A 146 8.05 14.41 -8.92
CA ILE A 146 7.01 14.32 -9.97
C ILE A 146 6.29 12.99 -9.87
N GLU A 147 7.01 11.90 -9.70
CA GLU A 147 6.50 10.55 -9.52
C GLU A 147 5.70 10.45 -8.22
N ALA A 148 6.24 11.00 -7.12
CA ALA A 148 5.55 11.06 -5.83
C ALA A 148 4.22 11.80 -5.95
N ALA A 149 4.21 13.00 -6.52
CA ALA A 149 3.00 13.79 -6.75
C ALA A 149 1.99 13.03 -7.63
N SER A 150 2.45 12.34 -8.66
CA SER A 150 1.59 11.50 -9.51
C SER A 150 0.97 10.34 -8.73
N THR A 151 1.74 9.69 -7.86
CA THR A 151 1.29 8.59 -7.00
C THR A 151 0.25 9.07 -5.98
N PHE A 152 0.50 10.19 -5.30
CA PHE A 152 -0.46 10.78 -4.36
C PHE A 152 -1.74 11.23 -5.07
N ASN A 153 -1.65 11.89 -6.23
CA ASN A 153 -2.82 12.26 -7.03
C ASN A 153 -3.63 11.05 -7.50
N TYR A 154 -2.96 9.96 -7.86
CA TYR A 154 -3.65 8.71 -8.18
C TYR A 154 -4.35 8.13 -6.96
N THR A 155 -3.70 8.14 -5.79
CA THR A 155 -4.25 7.67 -4.52
C THR A 155 -5.50 8.46 -4.13
N ILE A 156 -5.48 9.80 -4.24
CA ILE A 156 -6.64 10.66 -4.00
C ILE A 156 -7.84 10.24 -4.89
N ARG A 157 -7.60 9.98 -6.17
CA ARG A 157 -8.67 9.56 -7.11
C ARG A 157 -9.15 8.14 -6.86
N LEU A 158 -8.25 7.24 -6.47
CA LEU A 158 -8.58 5.84 -6.17
C LEU A 158 -9.43 5.73 -4.91
N TYR A 159 -9.08 6.49 -3.88
CA TYR A 159 -9.73 6.49 -2.56
C TYR A 159 -10.69 7.68 -2.35
N SER A 160 -11.22 8.26 -3.42
CA SER A 160 -12.11 9.43 -3.37
C SER A 160 -13.35 9.25 -2.49
N THR A 161 -13.82 8.01 -2.29
CA THR A 161 -14.91 7.65 -1.38
C THR A 161 -14.47 7.36 0.05
N GLN A 162 -13.20 7.53 0.38
CA GLN A 162 -12.59 7.33 1.69
C GLN A 162 -11.81 8.60 2.06
N PRO A 163 -12.48 9.62 2.63
CA PRO A 163 -11.91 10.95 2.82
C PRO A 163 -10.66 10.94 3.70
N GLU A 164 -10.57 10.03 4.67
CA GLU A 164 -9.39 9.89 5.54
C GLU A 164 -8.12 9.61 4.72
N VAL A 165 -8.18 8.63 3.82
CA VAL A 165 -7.04 8.26 2.96
C VAL A 165 -6.76 9.36 1.93
N ALA A 166 -7.82 9.91 1.31
CA ALA A 166 -7.68 10.95 0.32
C ALA A 166 -7.07 12.24 0.92
N ASN A 167 -7.43 12.59 2.15
CA ASN A 167 -6.89 13.76 2.85
C ASN A 167 -5.44 13.52 3.29
N LEU A 168 -5.10 12.31 3.75
CA LEU A 168 -3.73 11.95 4.04
C LEU A 168 -2.83 12.10 2.80
N ALA A 169 -3.29 11.63 1.65
CA ALA A 169 -2.54 11.77 0.39
C ALA A 169 -2.48 13.22 -0.13
N ARG A 170 -3.38 14.13 0.29
CA ARG A 170 -3.29 15.57 -0.02
C ARG A 170 -2.32 16.32 0.86
N ALA A 171 -2.06 15.79 2.06
CA ALA A 171 -1.13 16.41 3.00
C ALA A 171 0.34 16.25 2.58
N TRP A 172 0.63 15.26 1.74
CA TRP A 172 1.91 15.04 1.08
C TRP A 172 2.02 15.82 -0.24
#